data_f58768a121aec08dc716991b90906689
#
_entry.id   f58768a121aec08dc716991b90906689
#
_cell.length_a   1.000
_cell.length_b   1.000
_cell.length_c   1.000
_cell.angle_alpha   90.00
_cell.angle_beta   90.00
_cell.angle_gamma   90.00
#
_symmetry.space_group_name_H-M   'P 1'
#
loop_
_entity.id
_entity.type
_entity.pdbx_description
1 polymer ?
#
loop_
_entity_poly.entity_id
_entity_poly.type
_entity_poly.pdbx_seq_one_letter_code
_entity_poly.pdbx_strand_id
1 'polypeptide(L)'
;MTNCDPRIEAYMEAVETGKVEASKDVKALMKHVRKCFETEDIYVDQQQLTDYLGLARYFPYDEVFPWQQFVIGLHDCTYWRENGRPRWPDLFCLIGRGAGKDGTIALESTALASEYNGIREYDVDICANNEDQALRPVQDIVGAFEQPKWLKKLQRFFKWTREKVVCKSTRSTIKGHTNNPGGKDGLRSGMVVLNEIHQYQDYKNINVFTTGLGKKKHPRRSYYTTQGDVREGPLDDLLETAEGILFGGEPDNGLLPFICRLDSKAEVHDEKNWEKANPSLRYLPDLMEEIRKEYRDWLKRPEKFTAFMTKRMNLPDGSSEIKVCAYERIKATNRPVPVDDLVGRMCTCGIDFSKVTDMISVNLHFRDVDTRYDLNHSWLCLQSKDLPRIKAPWKEWADQGHITLVDDVEIHPELIVDYIATQMEYYSIKKMAIDDFRYALVAKYLQNIGFDAKVYKNLKLVRPSDIMKVAPVIDSCFANDYFVWGDNPVLRWATNNTKMVRYGRKLGKEDDADIGNFVYTKIEAKSRKTDPFMALAASMTVEDDLPYAQSVSAPDLGVFTY
;
A
#
# COMPACT_ATOMS: atom_id res chain seq x y z
N MET A 1 -15.77 35.38 -17.76
CA MET A 1 -16.67 34.49 -16.99
C MET A 1 -15.87 33.26 -16.65
N THR A 2 -15.73 32.95 -15.39
CA THR A 2 -15.01 31.73 -14.96
C THR A 2 -15.79 30.50 -15.45
N ASN A 3 -15.13 29.58 -16.16
CA ASN A 3 -15.73 28.34 -16.64
C ASN A 3 -16.01 27.34 -15.49
N CYS A 4 -15.73 27.74 -14.25
CA CYS A 4 -15.91 26.99 -13.03
C CYS A 4 -17.30 27.23 -12.42
N ASP A 5 -17.81 26.24 -11.68
CA ASP A 5 -19.08 26.35 -10.98
C ASP A 5 -18.91 27.09 -9.63
N PRO A 6 -19.86 27.96 -9.22
CA PRO A 6 -19.78 28.71 -7.96
C PRO A 6 -19.60 27.83 -6.71
N ARG A 7 -20.13 26.58 -6.70
CA ARG A 7 -20.01 25.63 -5.58
C ARG A 7 -18.58 25.12 -5.44
N ILE A 8 -17.93 24.85 -6.57
CA ILE A 8 -16.52 24.45 -6.63
C ILE A 8 -15.63 25.61 -6.19
N GLU A 9 -15.88 26.81 -6.71
CA GLU A 9 -15.17 28.05 -6.33
C GLU A 9 -15.27 28.33 -4.83
N ALA A 10 -16.48 28.21 -4.26
CA ALA A 10 -16.71 28.44 -2.84
C ALA A 10 -15.93 27.47 -1.94
N TYR A 11 -15.82 26.20 -2.33
CA TYR A 11 -15.02 25.23 -1.58
C TYR A 11 -13.53 25.53 -1.68
N MET A 12 -13.03 25.84 -2.89
CA MET A 12 -11.63 26.24 -3.08
C MET A 12 -11.27 27.45 -2.24
N GLU A 13 -12.11 28.51 -2.28
CA GLU A 13 -11.91 29.72 -1.48
C GLU A 13 -11.92 29.43 0.02
N ALA A 14 -12.82 28.55 0.48
CA ALA A 14 -12.88 28.17 1.89
C ALA A 14 -11.62 27.45 2.37
N VAL A 15 -11.01 26.60 1.53
CA VAL A 15 -9.73 25.94 1.81
C VAL A 15 -8.57 26.95 1.79
N GLU A 16 -8.50 27.81 0.78
CA GLU A 16 -7.42 28.81 0.59
C GLU A 16 -7.42 29.87 1.68
N THR A 17 -8.59 30.29 2.15
CA THR A 17 -8.73 31.27 3.23
C THR A 17 -8.62 30.67 4.63
N GLY A 18 -8.50 29.34 4.75
CA GLY A 18 -8.42 28.63 6.04
C GLY A 18 -9.76 28.56 6.79
N LYS A 19 -10.90 28.82 6.12
CA LYS A 19 -12.23 28.53 6.70
C LYS A 19 -12.46 27.05 6.86
N VAL A 20 -11.87 26.23 5.97
CA VAL A 20 -11.82 24.77 6.03
C VAL A 20 -10.38 24.37 6.30
N GLU A 21 -10.16 23.63 7.38
CA GLU A 21 -8.85 23.02 7.64
C GLU A 21 -8.61 21.88 6.66
N ALA A 22 -7.51 21.96 5.91
CA ALA A 22 -7.20 21.02 4.86
C ALA A 22 -5.73 20.63 4.86
N SER A 23 -5.46 19.38 4.45
CA SER A 23 -4.10 18.86 4.29
C SER A 23 -3.29 19.65 3.25
N LYS A 24 -1.97 19.50 3.29
CA LYS A 24 -1.08 20.03 2.24
C LYS A 24 -1.48 19.53 0.84
N ASP A 25 -1.93 18.26 0.77
CA ASP A 25 -2.36 17.64 -0.49
C ASP A 25 -3.63 18.30 -1.05
N VAL A 26 -4.65 18.52 -0.21
CA VAL A 26 -5.88 19.22 -0.62
C VAL A 26 -5.56 20.68 -1.01
N LYS A 27 -4.69 21.36 -0.27
CA LYS A 27 -4.25 22.75 -0.63
C LYS A 27 -3.50 22.78 -1.96
N ALA A 28 -2.66 21.77 -2.22
CA ALA A 28 -1.99 21.65 -3.52
C ALA A 28 -2.98 21.35 -4.64
N LEU A 29 -3.99 20.50 -4.38
CA LEU A 29 -5.08 20.23 -5.33
C LEU A 29 -5.85 21.51 -5.69
N MET A 30 -6.17 22.40 -4.72
CA MET A 30 -6.83 23.66 -5.03
C MET A 30 -6.03 24.50 -6.05
N LYS A 31 -4.72 24.61 -5.83
CA LYS A 31 -3.81 25.32 -6.75
C LYS A 31 -3.76 24.65 -8.13
N HIS A 32 -3.70 23.32 -8.15
CA HIS A 32 -3.70 22.56 -9.39
C HIS A 32 -5.00 22.77 -10.20
N VAL A 33 -6.16 22.65 -9.56
CA VAL A 33 -7.47 22.85 -10.20
C VAL A 33 -7.62 24.28 -10.73
N ARG A 34 -7.20 25.30 -9.97
CA ARG A 34 -7.21 26.69 -10.46
C ARG A 34 -6.37 26.86 -11.73
N LYS A 35 -5.16 26.33 -11.70
CA LYS A 35 -4.27 26.35 -12.87
C LYS A 35 -4.92 25.69 -14.08
N CYS A 36 -5.59 24.53 -13.91
CA CYS A 36 -6.30 23.88 -15.00
C CYS A 36 -7.41 24.75 -15.58
N PHE A 37 -8.25 25.38 -14.75
CA PHE A 37 -9.30 26.30 -15.25
C PHE A 37 -8.77 27.59 -15.89
N GLU A 38 -7.54 27.99 -15.56
CA GLU A 38 -6.87 29.17 -16.16
C GLU A 38 -6.20 28.83 -17.49
N THR A 39 -5.64 27.63 -17.62
CA THR A 39 -4.76 27.28 -18.76
C THR A 39 -5.36 26.30 -19.75
N GLU A 40 -6.44 25.60 -19.38
CA GLU A 40 -7.08 24.58 -20.18
C GLU A 40 -8.47 25.00 -20.64
N ASP A 41 -8.89 24.57 -21.82
CA ASP A 41 -10.24 24.84 -22.32
C ASP A 41 -11.26 23.80 -21.81
N ILE A 42 -11.55 23.91 -20.52
CA ILE A 42 -12.48 23.06 -19.78
C ILE A 42 -13.66 23.84 -19.24
N TYR A 43 -14.74 23.16 -18.93
CA TYR A 43 -15.93 23.76 -18.31
C TYR A 43 -16.64 22.75 -17.41
N VAL A 44 -17.38 23.28 -16.43
CA VAL A 44 -18.31 22.51 -15.61
C VAL A 44 -19.71 22.57 -16.23
N ASP A 45 -20.36 21.41 -16.43
CA ASP A 45 -21.79 21.39 -16.76
C ASP A 45 -22.59 21.65 -15.48
N GLN A 46 -22.94 22.90 -15.28
CA GLN A 46 -23.63 23.39 -14.07
C GLN A 46 -25.03 22.79 -13.91
N GLN A 47 -25.72 22.52 -15.03
CA GLN A 47 -27.06 21.92 -14.99
C GLN A 47 -26.94 20.44 -14.57
N GLN A 48 -26.02 19.71 -15.17
CA GLN A 48 -25.76 18.32 -14.79
C GLN A 48 -25.37 18.19 -13.31
N LEU A 49 -24.47 19.05 -12.83
CA LEU A 49 -24.09 19.08 -11.41
C LEU A 49 -25.30 19.37 -10.51
N THR A 50 -26.15 20.30 -10.90
CA THR A 50 -27.38 20.61 -10.15
C THR A 50 -28.35 19.45 -10.11
N ASP A 51 -28.52 18.75 -11.21
CA ASP A 51 -29.38 17.57 -11.31
C ASP A 51 -28.82 16.40 -10.49
N TYR A 52 -27.52 16.18 -10.53
CA TYR A 52 -26.83 15.14 -9.76
C TYR A 52 -26.96 15.37 -8.25
N LEU A 53 -26.63 16.57 -7.79
CA LEU A 53 -26.76 16.94 -6.38
C LEU A 53 -28.23 16.94 -5.94
N GLY A 54 -29.15 17.25 -6.83
CA GLY A 54 -30.58 17.21 -6.60
C GLY A 54 -31.14 15.83 -6.26
N LEU A 55 -30.43 14.75 -6.62
CA LEU A 55 -30.81 13.38 -6.25
C LEU A 55 -30.63 13.11 -4.76
N ALA A 56 -29.80 13.85 -4.05
CA ALA A 56 -29.57 13.70 -2.62
C ALA A 56 -30.87 13.80 -1.79
N ARG A 57 -31.87 14.52 -2.27
CA ARG A 57 -33.22 14.61 -1.63
C ARG A 57 -33.91 13.25 -1.40
N TYR A 58 -33.50 12.24 -2.13
CA TYR A 58 -34.05 10.89 -2.00
C TYR A 58 -33.33 10.04 -0.95
N PHE A 59 -32.14 10.47 -0.57
CA PHE A 59 -31.30 9.81 0.42
C PHE A 59 -31.58 10.36 1.84
N PRO A 60 -31.20 9.65 2.90
CA PRO A 60 -31.34 10.11 4.27
C PRO A 60 -30.25 11.11 4.67
N TYR A 61 -29.93 12.06 3.78
CA TYR A 61 -28.96 13.11 4.03
C TYR A 61 -29.65 14.44 4.14
N ASP A 62 -29.25 15.25 5.11
CA ASP A 62 -29.78 16.60 5.25
C ASP A 62 -29.25 17.51 4.14
N GLU A 63 -27.99 17.33 3.77
CA GLU A 63 -27.32 18.09 2.70
C GLU A 63 -26.16 17.31 2.08
N VAL A 64 -25.73 17.71 0.87
CA VAL A 64 -24.48 17.28 0.26
C VAL A 64 -23.39 18.25 0.69
N PHE A 65 -22.38 17.75 1.37
CA PHE A 65 -21.32 18.59 1.92
C PHE A 65 -20.49 19.27 0.82
N PRO A 66 -19.92 20.46 1.08
CA PRO A 66 -19.17 21.23 0.08
C PRO A 66 -18.02 20.43 -0.57
N TRP A 67 -17.32 19.58 0.18
CA TRP A 67 -16.27 18.73 -0.40
C TRP A 67 -16.82 17.68 -1.37
N GLN A 68 -18.01 17.14 -1.10
CA GLN A 68 -18.68 16.19 -2.01
C GLN A 68 -19.12 16.88 -3.29
N GLN A 69 -19.69 18.10 -3.17
CA GLN A 69 -20.07 18.93 -4.32
C GLN A 69 -18.85 19.25 -5.19
N PHE A 70 -17.70 19.57 -4.56
CA PHE A 70 -16.43 19.82 -5.23
C PHE A 70 -15.96 18.58 -6.00
N VAL A 71 -15.89 17.41 -5.34
CA VAL A 71 -15.39 16.15 -5.96
C VAL A 71 -16.32 15.72 -7.10
N ILE A 72 -17.64 15.66 -6.87
CA ILE A 72 -18.64 15.30 -7.90
C ILE A 72 -18.59 16.30 -9.07
N GLY A 73 -18.48 17.58 -8.77
CA GLY A 73 -18.42 18.61 -9.82
C GLY A 73 -17.21 18.46 -10.72
N LEU A 74 -16.04 18.18 -10.15
CA LEU A 74 -14.81 18.00 -10.92
C LEU A 74 -14.77 16.67 -11.66
N HIS A 75 -15.03 15.56 -10.97
CA HIS A 75 -14.94 14.23 -11.54
C HIS A 75 -16.05 13.93 -12.55
N ASP A 76 -17.30 14.25 -12.20
CA ASP A 76 -18.45 13.81 -12.97
C ASP A 76 -18.94 14.84 -13.99
N CYS A 77 -18.74 16.14 -13.73
CA CYS A 77 -19.38 17.21 -14.49
C CYS A 77 -18.40 18.17 -15.17
N THR A 78 -17.08 17.91 -15.16
CA THR A 78 -16.08 18.76 -15.82
C THR A 78 -15.56 18.12 -17.09
N TYR A 79 -15.62 18.88 -18.20
CA TYR A 79 -15.35 18.36 -19.54
C TYR A 79 -14.42 19.27 -20.33
N TRP A 80 -13.66 18.68 -21.25
CA TRP A 80 -12.96 19.37 -22.31
C TRP A 80 -13.95 19.92 -23.33
N ARG A 81 -13.86 21.20 -23.70
CA ARG A 81 -14.73 21.81 -24.74
C ARG A 81 -14.48 21.21 -26.11
N GLU A 82 -13.24 20.91 -26.43
CA GLU A 82 -12.84 20.40 -27.73
C GLU A 82 -13.55 19.10 -28.11
N ASN A 83 -13.68 18.16 -27.15
CA ASN A 83 -14.13 16.80 -27.46
C ASN A 83 -15.22 16.26 -26.52
N GLY A 84 -15.62 17.02 -25.52
CA GLY A 84 -16.64 16.66 -24.54
C GLY A 84 -16.26 15.50 -23.61
N ARG A 85 -14.96 15.12 -23.55
CA ARG A 85 -14.50 14.05 -22.64
C ARG A 85 -14.34 14.59 -21.22
N PRO A 86 -14.53 13.75 -20.18
CA PRO A 86 -14.22 14.13 -18.80
C PRO A 86 -12.77 14.63 -18.69
N ARG A 87 -12.57 15.73 -17.96
CA ARG A 87 -11.22 16.24 -17.67
C ARG A 87 -10.50 15.37 -16.64
N TRP A 88 -11.22 14.92 -15.62
CA TRP A 88 -10.74 14.03 -14.59
C TRP A 88 -11.54 12.73 -14.62
N PRO A 89 -11.24 11.78 -15.54
CA PRO A 89 -11.94 10.50 -15.62
C PRO A 89 -11.64 9.57 -14.45
N ASP A 90 -10.56 9.81 -13.74
CA ASP A 90 -10.12 9.00 -12.59
C ASP A 90 -10.15 9.86 -11.32
N LEU A 91 -10.76 9.32 -10.26
CA LEU A 91 -10.82 9.94 -8.92
C LEU A 91 -10.07 9.08 -7.92
N PHE A 92 -9.15 9.67 -7.18
CA PHE A 92 -8.57 9.06 -5.98
C PHE A 92 -9.02 9.85 -4.75
N CYS A 93 -9.92 9.26 -3.95
CA CYS A 93 -10.53 9.87 -2.78
C CYS A 93 -10.12 9.13 -1.50
N LEU A 94 -9.13 9.68 -0.79
CA LEU A 94 -8.65 9.18 0.49
C LEU A 94 -9.19 10.08 1.60
N ILE A 95 -10.15 9.57 2.37
CA ILE A 95 -10.82 10.31 3.47
C ILE A 95 -10.95 9.43 4.71
N GLY A 96 -10.96 10.04 5.89
CA GLY A 96 -11.08 9.31 7.17
C GLY A 96 -12.38 8.52 7.30
N ARG A 97 -12.33 7.42 8.06
CA ARG A 97 -13.50 6.58 8.32
C ARG A 97 -14.62 7.40 8.98
N GLY A 98 -15.82 7.26 8.44
CA GLY A 98 -17.02 7.96 8.92
C GLY A 98 -17.29 9.29 8.20
N ALA A 99 -16.39 9.76 7.31
CA ALA A 99 -16.57 11.03 6.58
C ALA A 99 -17.63 10.98 5.45
N GLY A 100 -18.35 9.85 5.26
CA GLY A 100 -19.45 9.77 4.29
C GLY A 100 -19.11 9.18 2.94
N LYS A 101 -18.04 8.39 2.85
CA LYS A 101 -17.57 7.74 1.61
C LYS A 101 -18.66 6.94 0.90
N ASP A 102 -19.31 6.01 1.59
CA ASP A 102 -20.31 5.11 0.98
C ASP A 102 -21.53 5.89 0.48
N GLY A 103 -21.94 6.95 1.21
CA GLY A 103 -23.00 7.86 0.78
C GLY A 103 -22.63 8.64 -0.47
N THR A 104 -21.37 9.08 -0.61
CA THR A 104 -20.87 9.74 -1.84
C THR A 104 -20.90 8.76 -3.02
N ILE A 105 -20.41 7.53 -2.85
CA ILE A 105 -20.45 6.47 -3.87
C ILE A 105 -21.90 6.19 -4.29
N ALA A 106 -22.83 6.11 -3.33
CA ALA A 106 -24.24 5.84 -3.61
C ALA A 106 -24.89 6.97 -4.43
N LEU A 107 -24.64 8.23 -4.09
CA LEU A 107 -25.14 9.39 -4.83
C LEU A 107 -24.55 9.48 -6.24
N GLU A 108 -23.24 9.41 -6.36
CA GLU A 108 -22.49 9.42 -7.62
C GLU A 108 -22.95 8.28 -8.55
N SER A 109 -23.02 7.06 -8.04
CA SER A 109 -23.47 5.89 -8.79
C SER A 109 -24.92 6.07 -9.31
N THR A 110 -25.80 6.62 -8.47
CA THR A 110 -27.20 6.87 -8.85
C THR A 110 -27.29 7.96 -9.93
N ALA A 111 -26.50 9.01 -9.80
CA ALA A 111 -26.43 10.12 -10.76
C ALA A 111 -25.95 9.63 -12.13
N LEU A 112 -24.85 8.93 -12.18
CA LEU A 112 -24.24 8.42 -13.41
C LEU A 112 -25.10 7.33 -14.09
N ALA A 113 -25.85 6.52 -13.34
CA ALA A 113 -26.77 5.55 -13.91
C ALA A 113 -28.10 6.17 -14.39
N SER A 114 -28.45 7.38 -13.93
CA SER A 114 -29.72 8.05 -14.18
C SER A 114 -29.81 8.69 -15.58
N GLU A 115 -31.00 9.19 -15.91
CA GLU A 115 -31.26 9.94 -17.15
C GLU A 115 -30.49 11.26 -17.24
N TYR A 116 -30.04 11.82 -16.11
CA TYR A 116 -29.25 13.04 -16.07
C TYR A 116 -27.84 12.88 -16.66
N ASN A 117 -27.28 11.65 -16.65
CA ASN A 117 -26.04 11.35 -17.38
C ASN A 117 -26.28 11.21 -18.90
N GLY A 118 -27.51 10.83 -19.31
CA GLY A 118 -27.91 10.74 -20.72
C GLY A 118 -27.26 9.60 -21.51
N ILE A 119 -26.44 8.75 -20.89
CA ILE A 119 -25.74 7.64 -21.56
C ILE A 119 -26.47 6.32 -21.27
N ARG A 120 -26.87 5.62 -22.33
CA ARG A 120 -27.56 4.33 -22.20
C ARG A 120 -26.61 3.23 -21.78
N GLU A 121 -27.13 2.35 -20.89
CA GLU A 121 -26.39 1.19 -20.39
C GLU A 121 -25.03 1.59 -19.80
N TYR A 122 -24.99 2.72 -19.10
CA TYR A 122 -23.84 3.17 -18.36
C TYR A 122 -23.80 2.45 -17.01
N ASP A 123 -23.31 1.22 -17.03
CA ASP A 123 -23.26 0.38 -15.84
C ASP A 123 -22.21 0.89 -14.86
N VAL A 124 -22.55 0.86 -13.58
CA VAL A 124 -21.66 1.23 -12.46
C VAL A 124 -21.36 -0.03 -11.66
N ASP A 125 -20.13 -0.48 -11.72
CA ASP A 125 -19.65 -1.66 -11.02
C ASP A 125 -18.86 -1.26 -9.77
N ILE A 126 -19.38 -1.60 -8.59
CA ILE A 126 -18.76 -1.29 -7.29
C ILE A 126 -18.00 -2.51 -6.81
N CYS A 127 -16.68 -2.41 -6.72
CA CYS A 127 -15.77 -3.51 -6.44
C CYS A 127 -15.15 -3.34 -5.05
N ALA A 128 -15.13 -4.41 -4.24
CA ALA A 128 -14.45 -4.43 -2.96
C ALA A 128 -13.90 -5.84 -2.65
N ASN A 129 -13.02 -5.93 -1.63
CA ASN A 129 -12.40 -7.19 -1.24
C ASN A 129 -13.38 -8.19 -0.63
N ASN A 130 -14.46 -7.71 0.00
CA ASN A 130 -15.52 -8.56 0.53
C ASN A 130 -16.89 -8.10 0.05
N GLU A 131 -17.88 -8.99 0.17
CA GLU A 131 -19.22 -8.80 -0.33
C GLU A 131 -19.95 -7.65 0.38
N ASP A 132 -19.85 -7.57 1.69
CA ASP A 132 -20.51 -6.53 2.47
C ASP A 132 -20.04 -5.14 2.06
N GLN A 133 -18.75 -4.96 1.83
CA GLN A 133 -18.18 -3.68 1.38
C GLN A 133 -18.58 -3.32 -0.06
N ALA A 134 -18.72 -4.31 -0.93
CA ALA A 134 -19.17 -4.09 -2.31
C ALA A 134 -20.66 -3.76 -2.39
N LEU A 135 -21.47 -4.40 -1.55
CA LEU A 135 -22.92 -4.24 -1.55
C LEU A 135 -23.40 -3.05 -0.72
N ARG A 136 -22.59 -2.53 0.23
CA ARG A 136 -23.01 -1.44 1.13
C ARG A 136 -23.54 -0.22 0.38
N PRO A 137 -22.86 0.38 -0.61
CA PRO A 137 -23.42 1.53 -1.34
C PRO A 137 -24.70 1.18 -2.11
N VAL A 138 -24.81 -0.04 -2.65
CA VAL A 138 -26.05 -0.52 -3.32
C VAL A 138 -27.20 -0.61 -2.33
N GLN A 139 -26.95 -1.13 -1.13
CA GLN A 139 -27.94 -1.24 -0.06
C GLN A 139 -28.36 0.14 0.47
N ASP A 140 -27.45 1.11 0.51
CA ASP A 140 -27.77 2.49 0.87
C ASP A 140 -28.72 3.12 -0.15
N ILE A 141 -28.50 2.87 -1.45
CA ILE A 141 -29.43 3.30 -2.53
C ILE A 141 -30.79 2.62 -2.36
N VAL A 142 -30.82 1.30 -2.16
CA VAL A 142 -32.06 0.54 -2.01
C VAL A 142 -32.84 1.03 -0.77
N GLY A 143 -32.15 1.19 0.37
CA GLY A 143 -32.77 1.71 1.60
C GLY A 143 -33.35 3.13 1.42
N ALA A 144 -32.65 3.98 0.68
CA ALA A 144 -33.13 5.30 0.32
C ALA A 144 -34.40 5.24 -0.55
N PHE A 145 -34.41 4.33 -1.55
CA PHE A 145 -35.52 4.19 -2.49
C PHE A 145 -36.76 3.52 -1.86
N GLU A 146 -36.58 2.70 -0.86
CA GLU A 146 -37.65 2.00 -0.13
C GLU A 146 -38.32 2.89 0.96
N GLN A 147 -37.82 4.10 1.18
CA GLN A 147 -38.50 5.02 2.08
C GLN A 147 -39.96 5.27 1.62
N PRO A 148 -40.97 5.15 2.50
CA PRO A 148 -42.39 5.26 2.15
C PRO A 148 -42.72 6.54 1.35
N LYS A 149 -42.06 7.64 1.66
CA LYS A 149 -42.22 8.94 1.00
C LYS A 149 -41.83 8.90 -0.48
N TRP A 150 -40.84 8.09 -0.85
CA TRP A 150 -40.26 8.10 -2.19
C TRP A 150 -40.54 6.84 -3.01
N LEU A 151 -40.90 5.75 -2.38
CA LEU A 151 -41.06 4.42 -2.98
C LEU A 151 -41.86 4.44 -4.29
N LYS A 152 -43.11 4.91 -4.23
CA LYS A 152 -44.00 4.95 -5.41
C LYS A 152 -43.45 5.83 -6.54
N LYS A 153 -42.76 6.92 -6.20
CA LYS A 153 -42.16 7.80 -7.19
C LYS A 153 -40.97 7.14 -7.85
N LEU A 154 -40.05 6.59 -7.05
CA LEU A 154 -38.80 6.02 -7.57
C LEU A 154 -39.01 4.70 -8.31
N GLN A 155 -40.02 3.92 -7.99
CA GLN A 155 -40.43 2.75 -8.76
C GLN A 155 -40.84 3.07 -10.21
N ARG A 156 -41.14 4.31 -10.54
CA ARG A 156 -41.41 4.73 -11.93
C ARG A 156 -40.13 4.79 -12.76
N PHE A 157 -39.02 5.18 -12.12
CA PHE A 157 -37.74 5.42 -12.78
C PHE A 157 -36.76 4.26 -12.62
N PHE A 158 -36.83 3.54 -11.50
CA PHE A 158 -35.89 2.47 -11.14
C PHE A 158 -36.62 1.16 -10.83
N LYS A 159 -35.87 0.06 -10.96
CA LYS A 159 -36.19 -1.25 -10.38
C LYS A 159 -34.96 -1.72 -9.63
N TRP A 160 -35.15 -2.44 -8.54
CA TRP A 160 -34.04 -2.89 -7.70
C TRP A 160 -34.29 -4.22 -7.04
N THR A 161 -33.21 -4.83 -6.61
CA THR A 161 -33.11 -5.96 -5.68
C THR A 161 -32.12 -5.58 -4.61
N ARG A 162 -31.85 -6.46 -3.67
CA ARG A 162 -30.83 -6.22 -2.62
C ARG A 162 -29.41 -6.03 -3.18
N GLU A 163 -29.12 -6.53 -4.39
CA GLU A 163 -27.76 -6.59 -4.97
C GLU A 163 -27.58 -5.65 -6.17
N LYS A 164 -28.65 -5.12 -6.72
CA LYS A 164 -28.56 -4.25 -7.89
C LYS A 164 -29.71 -3.26 -8.01
N VAL A 165 -29.40 -2.12 -8.60
CA VAL A 165 -30.37 -1.09 -8.98
C VAL A 165 -30.28 -0.89 -10.49
N VAL A 166 -31.42 -0.78 -11.17
CA VAL A 166 -31.49 -0.56 -12.63
C VAL A 166 -32.34 0.66 -12.92
N CYS A 167 -31.79 1.64 -13.62
CA CYS A 167 -32.53 2.76 -14.18
C CYS A 167 -33.31 2.29 -15.42
N LYS A 168 -34.62 2.58 -15.49
CA LYS A 168 -35.49 2.07 -16.57
C LYS A 168 -35.28 2.80 -17.89
N SER A 169 -35.01 4.10 -17.84
CA SER A 169 -34.83 4.94 -19.02
C SER A 169 -33.51 4.66 -19.73
N THR A 170 -32.41 4.66 -19.00
CA THR A 170 -31.05 4.42 -19.52
C THR A 170 -30.69 2.95 -19.65
N ARG A 171 -31.39 2.05 -18.95
CA ARG A 171 -31.04 0.64 -18.74
C ARG A 171 -29.71 0.41 -18.03
N SER A 172 -29.16 1.46 -17.41
CA SER A 172 -27.94 1.37 -16.63
C SER A 172 -28.17 0.58 -15.35
N THR A 173 -27.18 -0.19 -14.95
CA THR A 173 -27.22 -1.04 -13.75
C THR A 173 -26.14 -0.60 -12.77
N ILE A 174 -26.50 -0.48 -11.48
CA ILE A 174 -25.55 -0.33 -10.37
C ILE A 174 -25.47 -1.68 -9.67
N LYS A 175 -24.27 -2.25 -9.51
CA LYS A 175 -24.07 -3.57 -8.92
C LYS A 175 -22.79 -3.67 -8.11
N GLY A 176 -22.86 -4.39 -6.97
CA GLY A 176 -21.70 -4.74 -6.16
C GLY A 176 -21.01 -6.02 -6.67
N HIS A 177 -19.68 -6.04 -6.62
CA HIS A 177 -18.84 -7.18 -7.01
C HIS A 177 -17.75 -7.46 -5.98
N THR A 178 -17.58 -8.72 -5.65
CA THR A 178 -16.48 -9.19 -4.79
C THR A 178 -15.25 -9.56 -5.63
N ASN A 179 -14.12 -9.75 -4.95
CA ASN A 179 -12.82 -10.10 -5.53
C ASN A 179 -12.72 -11.49 -6.19
N ASN A 180 -13.82 -12.13 -6.57
CA ASN A 180 -13.75 -13.40 -7.29
C ASN A 180 -13.65 -13.16 -8.81
N PRO A 181 -12.47 -13.38 -9.44
CA PRO A 181 -12.26 -13.06 -10.86
C PRO A 181 -13.03 -13.99 -11.83
N GLY A 182 -13.48 -15.16 -11.36
CA GLY A 182 -14.17 -16.13 -12.21
C GLY A 182 -15.51 -15.61 -12.75
N GLY A 183 -15.61 -15.44 -14.07
CA GLY A 183 -16.86 -15.06 -14.77
C GLY A 183 -17.10 -13.55 -14.95
N LYS A 184 -16.10 -12.70 -14.70
CA LYS A 184 -16.21 -11.23 -14.85
C LYS A 184 -15.54 -10.67 -16.12
N ASP A 185 -14.91 -11.53 -16.91
CA ASP A 185 -14.43 -11.15 -18.23
C ASP A 185 -15.59 -10.77 -19.14
N GLY A 186 -15.58 -9.53 -19.64
CA GLY A 186 -16.60 -9.05 -20.57
C GLY A 186 -17.51 -7.94 -20.06
N LEU A 187 -17.28 -7.39 -18.85
CA LEU A 187 -17.98 -6.22 -18.35
C LEU A 187 -17.83 -5.04 -19.35
N ARG A 188 -18.88 -4.23 -19.45
CA ARG A 188 -18.93 -3.04 -20.29
C ARG A 188 -19.29 -1.81 -19.45
N SER A 189 -18.58 -1.67 -18.33
CA SER A 189 -18.84 -0.63 -17.36
C SER A 189 -18.68 0.76 -17.96
N GLY A 190 -19.54 1.68 -17.59
CA GLY A 190 -19.33 3.10 -17.76
C GLY A 190 -18.44 3.63 -16.65
N MET A 191 -18.64 3.14 -15.42
CA MET A 191 -17.83 3.48 -14.25
C MET A 191 -17.46 2.23 -13.45
N VAL A 192 -16.24 2.22 -12.94
CA VAL A 192 -15.76 1.24 -11.95
C VAL A 192 -15.39 1.97 -10.68
N VAL A 193 -16.03 1.60 -9.57
CA VAL A 193 -15.70 2.07 -8.23
C VAL A 193 -14.89 1.00 -7.52
N LEU A 194 -13.68 1.32 -7.11
CA LEU A 194 -12.80 0.48 -6.32
C LEU A 194 -12.85 0.95 -4.86
N ASN A 195 -13.73 0.32 -4.08
CA ASN A 195 -13.95 0.68 -2.69
C ASN A 195 -12.96 -0.05 -1.78
N GLU A 196 -12.45 0.65 -0.75
CA GLU A 196 -11.45 0.17 0.21
C GLU A 196 -10.15 -0.30 -0.47
N ILE A 197 -9.59 0.54 -1.39
CA ILE A 197 -8.39 0.22 -2.17
C ILE A 197 -7.19 -0.17 -1.28
N HIS A 198 -7.14 0.31 -0.03
CA HIS A 198 -6.10 -0.03 0.94
C HIS A 198 -6.04 -1.52 1.31
N GLN A 199 -7.05 -2.32 0.93
CA GLN A 199 -7.09 -3.76 1.16
C GLN A 199 -6.58 -4.57 -0.04
N TYR A 200 -6.39 -3.92 -1.20
CA TYR A 200 -5.88 -4.57 -2.41
C TYR A 200 -4.36 -4.71 -2.29
N GLN A 201 -3.86 -5.90 -2.55
CA GLN A 201 -2.44 -6.20 -2.44
C GLN A 201 -1.74 -6.25 -3.80
N ASP A 202 -2.52 -6.43 -4.87
CA ASP A 202 -2.05 -6.44 -6.26
C ASP A 202 -3.11 -5.86 -7.21
N TYR A 203 -2.72 -5.68 -8.46
CA TYR A 203 -3.59 -5.15 -9.52
C TYR A 203 -4.48 -6.19 -10.19
N LYS A 204 -4.36 -7.47 -9.87
CA LYS A 204 -5.06 -8.55 -10.58
C LYS A 204 -6.57 -8.32 -10.65
N ASN A 205 -7.19 -8.00 -9.52
CA ASN A 205 -8.63 -7.75 -9.48
C ASN A 205 -8.99 -6.38 -10.07
N ILE A 206 -8.15 -5.37 -9.87
CA ILE A 206 -8.33 -4.03 -10.44
C ILE A 206 -8.36 -4.14 -11.97
N ASN A 207 -7.39 -4.84 -12.57
CA ASN A 207 -7.28 -5.01 -14.01
C ASN A 207 -8.48 -5.72 -14.64
N VAL A 208 -9.03 -6.75 -14.00
CA VAL A 208 -10.23 -7.44 -14.49
C VAL A 208 -11.42 -6.48 -14.70
N PHE A 209 -11.62 -5.54 -13.75
CA PHE A 209 -12.70 -4.57 -13.86
C PHE A 209 -12.38 -3.41 -14.80
N THR A 210 -11.15 -2.90 -14.77
CA THR A 210 -10.78 -1.70 -15.52
C THR A 210 -10.53 -1.96 -17.00
N THR A 211 -10.11 -3.16 -17.39
CA THR A 211 -9.98 -3.56 -18.83
C THR A 211 -11.28 -3.56 -19.60
N GLY A 212 -12.42 -3.59 -18.91
CA GLY A 212 -13.77 -3.44 -19.50
C GLY A 212 -14.14 -2.03 -19.90
N LEU A 213 -13.45 -1.01 -19.37
CA LEU A 213 -13.71 0.41 -19.62
C LEU A 213 -13.37 0.80 -21.07
N GLY A 214 -13.93 1.95 -21.52
CA GLY A 214 -13.72 2.47 -22.89
C GLY A 214 -14.73 1.96 -23.92
N LYS A 215 -15.57 0.99 -23.58
CA LYS A 215 -16.68 0.52 -24.44
C LYS A 215 -17.92 1.41 -24.34
N LYS A 216 -17.98 2.26 -23.32
CA LYS A 216 -19.00 3.31 -23.12
C LYS A 216 -18.37 4.69 -23.24
N LYS A 217 -19.19 5.69 -23.57
CA LYS A 217 -18.74 7.10 -23.56
C LYS A 217 -18.40 7.52 -22.13
N HIS A 218 -17.43 8.40 -21.98
CA HIS A 218 -17.03 9.01 -20.72
C HIS A 218 -16.72 7.96 -19.62
N PRO A 219 -15.83 6.98 -19.87
CA PRO A 219 -15.50 5.98 -18.87
C PRO A 219 -14.87 6.64 -17.65
N ARG A 220 -15.21 6.14 -16.44
CA ARG A 220 -14.70 6.66 -15.17
C ARG A 220 -14.21 5.57 -14.26
N ARG A 221 -13.25 5.93 -13.40
CA ARG A 221 -12.78 5.11 -12.28
C ARG A 221 -12.76 5.95 -11.02
N SER A 222 -13.22 5.37 -9.93
CA SER A 222 -13.13 6.02 -8.62
C SER A 222 -12.50 5.07 -7.62
N TYR A 223 -11.43 5.52 -6.98
CA TYR A 223 -10.70 4.83 -5.93
C TYR A 223 -11.05 5.48 -4.60
N TYR A 224 -11.91 4.83 -3.82
CA TYR A 224 -12.33 5.31 -2.51
C TYR A 224 -11.67 4.51 -1.39
N THR A 225 -11.09 5.19 -0.40
CA THR A 225 -10.37 4.50 0.66
C THR A 225 -10.13 5.33 1.91
N THR A 226 -9.71 4.66 2.97
CA THR A 226 -8.92 5.20 4.07
C THR A 226 -7.47 4.74 3.90
N GLN A 227 -6.56 5.21 4.74
CA GLN A 227 -5.22 4.63 4.84
C GLN A 227 -5.27 3.17 5.35
N GLY A 228 -4.28 2.36 5.00
CA GLY A 228 -4.18 0.96 5.36
C GLY A 228 -2.77 0.54 5.78
N ASP A 229 -2.63 -0.74 6.10
CA ASP A 229 -1.38 -1.35 6.54
C ASP A 229 -0.67 -2.13 5.42
N VAL A 230 -1.33 -2.33 4.27
CA VAL A 230 -0.72 -2.91 3.07
C VAL A 230 0.26 -1.90 2.50
N ARG A 231 1.48 -2.35 2.25
CA ARG A 231 2.54 -1.58 1.61
C ARG A 231 2.96 -2.24 0.31
N GLU A 232 3.57 -1.46 -0.60
CA GLU A 232 3.95 -1.92 -1.94
C GLU A 232 2.74 -2.44 -2.74
N GLY A 233 1.57 -1.86 -2.51
CA GLY A 233 0.32 -2.22 -3.16
C GLY A 233 -0.32 -1.03 -3.88
N PRO A 234 -1.46 -1.25 -4.55
CA PRO A 234 -2.11 -0.24 -5.37
C PRO A 234 -2.39 1.10 -4.68
N LEU A 235 -2.56 1.12 -3.35
CA LEU A 235 -2.73 2.37 -2.59
C LEU A 235 -1.43 3.18 -2.57
N ASP A 236 -0.27 2.54 -2.37
CA ASP A 236 1.00 3.26 -2.31
C ASP A 236 1.35 3.82 -3.69
N ASP A 237 1.10 3.09 -4.78
CA ASP A 237 1.31 3.56 -6.16
C ASP A 237 0.40 4.74 -6.52
N LEU A 238 -0.88 4.70 -6.09
CA LEU A 238 -1.81 5.81 -6.27
C LEU A 238 -1.38 7.05 -5.48
N LEU A 239 -0.87 6.89 -4.26
CA LEU A 239 -0.34 8.00 -3.47
C LEU A 239 0.90 8.60 -4.13
N GLU A 240 1.82 7.78 -4.62
CA GLU A 240 3.02 8.25 -5.32
C GLU A 240 2.67 9.03 -6.60
N THR A 241 1.78 8.48 -7.43
CA THR A 241 1.27 9.17 -8.62
C THR A 241 0.58 10.49 -8.26
N ALA A 242 -0.28 10.48 -7.25
CA ALA A 242 -1.00 11.67 -6.79
C ALA A 242 -0.05 12.75 -6.27
N GLU A 243 0.92 12.37 -5.46
CA GLU A 243 1.95 13.30 -4.95
C GLU A 243 2.82 13.84 -6.10
N GLY A 244 3.16 13.01 -7.07
CA GLY A 244 3.88 13.42 -8.28
C GLY A 244 3.13 14.49 -9.07
N ILE A 245 1.81 14.34 -9.26
CA ILE A 245 0.95 15.33 -9.93
C ILE A 245 0.86 16.63 -9.11
N LEU A 246 0.65 16.52 -7.79
CA LEU A 246 0.39 17.67 -6.94
C LEU A 246 1.62 18.54 -6.64
N PHE A 247 2.79 17.89 -6.50
CA PHE A 247 4.03 18.56 -6.07
C PHE A 247 5.12 18.61 -7.16
N GLY A 248 4.85 18.06 -8.34
CA GLY A 248 5.80 17.96 -9.45
C GLY A 248 6.57 16.62 -9.39
N GLY A 249 6.91 16.12 -10.56
CA GLY A 249 7.57 14.83 -10.75
C GLY A 249 6.83 13.93 -11.73
N GLU A 250 5.49 14.00 -11.76
CA GLU A 250 4.66 13.27 -12.71
C GLU A 250 3.80 14.24 -13.55
N PRO A 251 3.61 13.97 -14.84
CA PRO A 251 2.67 14.70 -15.67
C PRO A 251 1.23 14.43 -15.21
N ASP A 252 0.36 15.41 -15.34
CA ASP A 252 -1.07 15.22 -15.10
C ASP A 252 -1.65 14.21 -16.11
N ASN A 253 -2.17 13.11 -15.59
CA ASN A 253 -2.72 11.99 -16.35
C ASN A 253 -4.26 11.90 -16.31
N GLY A 254 -4.93 12.92 -15.75
CA GLY A 254 -6.39 12.96 -15.58
C GLY A 254 -6.87 12.37 -14.26
N LEU A 255 -5.99 12.04 -13.32
CA LEU A 255 -6.35 11.68 -11.95
C LEU A 255 -6.72 12.94 -11.15
N LEU A 256 -7.85 12.88 -10.42
CA LEU A 256 -8.25 13.88 -9.42
C LEU A 256 -7.87 13.36 -8.03
N PRO A 257 -6.77 13.83 -7.41
CA PRO A 257 -6.29 13.30 -6.13
C PRO A 257 -6.83 14.09 -4.94
N PHE A 258 -7.97 13.67 -4.38
CA PHE A 258 -8.54 14.26 -3.17
C PHE A 258 -8.07 13.50 -1.94
N ILE A 259 -6.99 13.99 -1.29
CA ILE A 259 -6.27 13.30 -0.22
C ILE A 259 -6.41 14.06 1.10
N CYS A 260 -7.29 13.56 1.96
CA CYS A 260 -7.56 14.08 3.29
C CYS A 260 -6.79 13.26 4.34
N ARG A 261 -5.73 13.85 4.90
CA ARG A 261 -4.89 13.24 5.96
C ARG A 261 -4.28 14.32 6.84
N LEU A 262 -3.81 13.97 8.01
CA LEU A 262 -2.93 14.86 8.76
C LEU A 262 -1.59 15.03 8.02
N ASP A 263 -0.97 16.20 8.14
CA ASP A 263 0.34 16.46 7.53
C ASP A 263 1.49 15.86 8.36
N SER A 264 1.28 15.69 9.66
CA SER A 264 2.23 15.06 10.58
C SER A 264 1.52 14.40 11.77
N LYS A 265 2.18 13.47 12.46
CA LYS A 265 1.64 12.85 13.67
C LYS A 265 1.43 13.84 14.81
N ALA A 266 2.24 14.87 14.91
CA ALA A 266 2.13 15.89 15.97
C ALA A 266 0.81 16.67 15.90
N GLU A 267 0.22 16.81 14.71
CA GLU A 267 -1.03 17.52 14.52
C GLU A 267 -2.25 16.85 15.18
N VAL A 268 -2.17 15.57 15.52
CA VAL A 268 -3.25 14.82 16.14
C VAL A 268 -3.68 15.40 17.50
N HIS A 269 -2.78 16.12 18.17
CA HIS A 269 -3.05 16.69 19.50
C HIS A 269 -3.87 18.00 19.45
N ASP A 270 -4.12 18.55 18.27
CA ASP A 270 -5.00 19.70 18.06
C ASP A 270 -6.24 19.24 17.25
N GLU A 271 -7.41 19.23 17.91
CA GLU A 271 -8.68 18.79 17.31
C GLU A 271 -9.05 19.53 16.01
N LYS A 272 -8.59 20.77 15.82
CA LYS A 272 -8.82 21.54 14.58
C LYS A 272 -8.22 20.82 13.37
N ASN A 273 -7.08 20.17 13.54
CA ASN A 273 -6.42 19.46 12.46
C ASN A 273 -7.16 18.19 12.02
N TRP A 274 -8.05 17.63 12.85
CA TRP A 274 -8.77 16.39 12.51
C TRP A 274 -9.65 16.54 11.27
N GLU A 275 -10.10 17.77 11.00
CA GLU A 275 -10.83 18.07 9.77
C GLU A 275 -9.98 17.83 8.51
N LYS A 276 -8.64 17.96 8.57
CA LYS A 276 -7.74 17.67 7.46
C LYS A 276 -7.90 16.23 6.95
N ALA A 277 -8.20 15.29 7.84
CA ALA A 277 -8.44 13.89 7.50
C ALA A 277 -9.92 13.56 7.31
N ASN A 278 -10.82 14.34 7.92
CA ASN A 278 -12.25 14.09 7.96
C ASN A 278 -13.02 15.33 7.49
N PRO A 279 -13.16 15.57 6.18
CA PRO A 279 -13.71 16.84 5.65
C PRO A 279 -15.19 17.05 5.98
N SER A 280 -15.90 16.03 6.50
CA SER A 280 -17.29 16.13 6.98
C SER A 280 -17.41 16.45 8.46
N LEU A 281 -16.31 16.53 9.20
CA LEU A 281 -16.33 16.53 10.66
C LEU A 281 -17.11 17.71 11.25
N ARG A 282 -16.99 18.89 10.66
CA ARG A 282 -17.74 20.09 11.09
C ARG A 282 -19.26 19.98 10.97
N TYR A 283 -19.73 19.07 10.11
CA TYR A 283 -21.17 18.84 9.85
C TYR A 283 -21.73 17.67 10.64
N LEU A 284 -20.87 16.86 11.30
CA LEU A 284 -21.23 15.61 11.98
C LEU A 284 -20.79 15.66 13.45
N PRO A 285 -21.55 16.33 14.34
CA PRO A 285 -21.18 16.47 15.76
C PRO A 285 -21.03 15.12 16.47
N ASP A 286 -21.88 14.14 16.17
CA ASP A 286 -21.78 12.79 16.76
C ASP A 286 -20.49 12.06 16.35
N LEU A 287 -20.04 12.25 15.11
CA LEU A 287 -18.76 11.74 14.65
C LEU A 287 -17.59 12.40 15.40
N MET A 288 -17.68 13.70 15.66
CA MET A 288 -16.66 14.42 16.43
C MET A 288 -16.53 13.85 17.85
N GLU A 289 -17.65 13.59 18.52
CA GLU A 289 -17.64 13.00 19.87
C GLU A 289 -17.05 11.58 19.87
N GLU A 290 -17.37 10.76 18.88
CA GLU A 290 -16.79 9.41 18.77
C GLU A 290 -15.28 9.47 18.50
N ILE A 291 -14.81 10.38 17.62
CA ILE A 291 -13.38 10.57 17.38
C ILE A 291 -12.66 11.06 18.65
N ARG A 292 -13.28 11.95 19.45
CA ARG A 292 -12.73 12.37 20.76
C ARG A 292 -12.57 11.21 21.73
N LYS A 293 -13.52 10.30 21.73
CA LYS A 293 -13.46 9.09 22.57
C LYS A 293 -12.34 8.17 22.10
N GLU A 294 -12.28 7.87 20.79
CA GLU A 294 -11.20 7.06 20.20
C GLU A 294 -9.81 7.68 20.45
N TYR A 295 -9.69 9.01 20.37
CA TYR A 295 -8.45 9.74 20.68
C TYR A 295 -8.01 9.55 22.12
N ARG A 296 -8.94 9.66 23.10
CA ARG A 296 -8.63 9.40 24.53
C ARG A 296 -8.17 7.97 24.78
N ASP A 297 -8.77 7.00 24.09
CA ASP A 297 -8.37 5.59 24.20
C ASP A 297 -7.00 5.35 23.56
N TRP A 298 -6.75 5.97 22.41
CA TRP A 298 -5.43 5.95 21.75
C TRP A 298 -4.33 6.58 22.61
N LEU A 299 -4.59 7.73 23.24
CA LEU A 299 -3.61 8.36 24.14
C LEU A 299 -3.20 7.46 25.32
N LYS A 300 -4.12 6.66 25.83
CA LYS A 300 -3.85 5.76 26.95
C LYS A 300 -3.09 4.50 26.52
N ARG A 301 -3.34 4.00 25.33
CA ARG A 301 -2.82 2.73 24.83
C ARG A 301 -2.62 2.78 23.30
N PRO A 302 -1.66 3.57 22.79
CA PRO A 302 -1.47 3.76 21.36
C PRO A 302 -1.29 2.43 20.61
N GLU A 303 -0.59 1.49 21.23
CA GLU A 303 -0.30 0.17 20.68
C GLU A 303 -1.53 -0.73 20.46
N LYS A 304 -2.65 -0.45 21.16
CA LYS A 304 -3.91 -1.20 21.02
C LYS A 304 -4.91 -0.55 20.08
N PHE A 305 -4.82 0.76 19.91
CA PHE A 305 -5.78 1.56 19.14
C PHE A 305 -5.17 2.16 17.88
N THR A 306 -4.27 1.44 17.22
CA THR A 306 -3.56 1.87 16.00
C THR A 306 -4.49 2.28 14.86
N ALA A 307 -5.68 1.68 14.79
CA ALA A 307 -6.69 2.03 13.80
C ALA A 307 -7.15 3.49 13.88
N PHE A 308 -6.97 4.17 15.01
CA PHE A 308 -7.30 5.59 15.15
C PHE A 308 -6.45 6.44 14.19
N MET A 309 -5.13 6.31 14.23
CA MET A 309 -4.25 7.06 13.35
C MET A 309 -4.42 6.65 11.89
N THR A 310 -4.49 5.34 11.61
CA THR A 310 -4.57 4.83 10.24
C THR A 310 -5.93 5.10 9.60
N LYS A 311 -7.04 4.90 10.33
CA LYS A 311 -8.39 4.94 9.74
C LYS A 311 -9.11 6.27 9.93
N ARG A 312 -8.85 7.00 11.04
CA ARG A 312 -9.48 8.30 11.29
C ARG A 312 -8.62 9.45 10.78
N MET A 313 -7.29 9.36 10.97
CA MET A 313 -6.35 10.44 10.64
C MET A 313 -5.63 10.21 9.30
N ASN A 314 -5.84 9.05 8.67
CA ASN A 314 -5.21 8.66 7.40
C ASN A 314 -3.68 8.78 7.40
N LEU A 315 -3.07 8.61 8.57
CA LEU A 315 -1.64 8.46 8.70
C LEU A 315 -1.29 7.00 9.00
N PRO A 316 -0.31 6.42 8.30
CA PRO A 316 0.20 5.12 8.68
C PRO A 316 0.68 5.18 10.11
N ASP A 317 -0.01 4.51 11.02
CA ASP A 317 0.51 4.28 12.35
C ASP A 317 1.17 2.91 12.34
N GLY A 318 2.44 2.85 12.73
CA GLY A 318 3.07 1.57 12.95
C GLY A 318 2.15 0.78 13.90
N SER A 319 1.69 -0.41 13.47
CA SER A 319 0.90 -1.31 14.31
C SER A 319 1.52 -1.38 15.71
N SER A 320 0.72 -1.72 16.73
CA SER A 320 1.15 -2.02 18.12
C SER A 320 2.23 -3.12 18.21
N GLU A 321 2.46 -3.81 17.11
CA GLU A 321 3.61 -4.65 16.88
C GLU A 321 4.81 -3.75 16.65
N ILE A 322 5.84 -3.91 17.45
CA ILE A 322 7.10 -3.18 17.28
C ILE A 322 7.65 -3.63 15.93
N LYS A 323 7.41 -2.82 14.89
CA LYS A 323 8.00 -3.05 13.56
C LYS A 323 9.51 -2.92 13.64
N VAL A 324 10.20 -3.50 12.69
CA VAL A 324 11.66 -3.33 12.55
C VAL A 324 12.01 -1.85 12.46
N CYS A 325 11.32 -1.10 11.60
CA CYS A 325 11.44 0.37 11.53
C CYS A 325 10.23 0.97 10.79
N ALA A 326 10.19 2.30 10.67
CA ALA A 326 9.21 3.00 9.84
C ALA A 326 9.42 2.67 8.36
N TYR A 327 8.33 2.58 7.58
CA TYR A 327 8.38 2.19 6.18
C TYR A 327 9.23 3.14 5.32
N GLU A 328 9.21 4.42 5.63
CA GLU A 328 10.04 5.45 4.97
C GLU A 328 11.54 5.14 5.09
N ARG A 329 11.97 4.56 6.23
CA ARG A 329 13.36 4.10 6.42
C ARG A 329 13.67 2.86 5.60
N ILE A 330 12.69 1.95 5.44
CA ILE A 330 12.83 0.81 4.53
C ILE A 330 12.96 1.31 3.09
N LYS A 331 12.17 2.31 2.68
CA LYS A 331 12.25 2.92 1.35
C LYS A 331 13.60 3.63 1.09
N ALA A 332 14.20 4.23 2.11
CA ALA A 332 15.48 4.92 2.01
C ALA A 332 16.67 3.98 1.64
N THR A 333 16.50 2.66 1.77
CA THR A 333 17.51 1.66 1.40
C THR A 333 17.65 1.44 -0.12
N ASN A 334 16.74 2.00 -0.95
CA ASN A 334 16.67 1.83 -2.40
C ASN A 334 17.84 2.44 -3.18
N ARG A 335 18.82 2.99 -2.51
CA ARG A 335 20.02 3.54 -3.15
C ARG A 335 20.74 2.45 -3.95
N PRO A 336 21.27 2.77 -5.16
CA PRO A 336 21.98 1.78 -5.99
C PRO A 336 23.15 1.13 -5.24
N VAL A 337 23.24 -0.19 -5.31
CA VAL A 337 24.39 -0.92 -4.80
C VAL A 337 25.51 -0.86 -5.85
N PRO A 338 26.74 -0.44 -5.49
CA PRO A 338 27.88 -0.39 -6.41
C PRO A 338 28.46 -1.79 -6.63
N VAL A 339 27.72 -2.64 -7.35
CA VAL A 339 28.02 -4.08 -7.48
C VAL A 339 29.44 -4.33 -8.02
N ASP A 340 29.88 -3.52 -8.99
CA ASP A 340 31.22 -3.63 -9.58
C ASP A 340 32.33 -3.34 -8.55
N ASP A 341 32.09 -2.41 -7.62
CA ASP A 341 33.05 -2.06 -6.55
C ASP A 341 33.06 -3.13 -5.43
N LEU A 342 32.08 -3.99 -5.38
CA LEU A 342 32.02 -5.10 -4.41
C LEU A 342 32.75 -6.35 -4.89
N VAL A 343 33.09 -6.46 -6.17
CA VAL A 343 33.84 -7.62 -6.70
C VAL A 343 35.18 -7.76 -5.98
N GLY A 344 35.47 -8.97 -5.50
CA GLY A 344 36.66 -9.30 -4.73
C GLY A 344 36.61 -8.89 -3.25
N ARG A 345 35.59 -8.13 -2.82
CA ARG A 345 35.45 -7.75 -1.41
C ARG A 345 35.01 -8.93 -0.52
N MET A 346 35.36 -8.83 0.75
CA MET A 346 34.90 -9.77 1.77
C MET A 346 33.46 -9.47 2.15
N CYS A 347 32.68 -10.54 2.28
CA CYS A 347 31.28 -10.47 2.75
C CYS A 347 30.99 -11.58 3.74
N THR A 348 29.88 -11.41 4.48
CA THR A 348 29.22 -12.51 5.20
C THR A 348 28.01 -12.99 4.43
N CYS A 349 27.62 -14.26 4.63
CA CYS A 349 26.46 -14.85 3.99
C CYS A 349 25.47 -15.33 5.04
N GLY A 350 24.24 -14.80 5.00
CA GLY A 350 23.14 -15.26 5.84
C GLY A 350 22.17 -16.12 5.05
N ILE A 351 21.69 -17.19 5.65
CA ILE A 351 20.75 -18.13 5.02
C ILE A 351 19.56 -18.31 5.96
N ASP A 352 18.36 -17.99 5.47
CA ASP A 352 17.12 -18.47 6.10
C ASP A 352 16.58 -19.66 5.31
N PHE A 353 16.74 -20.85 5.90
CA PHE A 353 16.30 -22.13 5.36
C PHE A 353 15.20 -22.71 6.25
N SER A 354 14.13 -21.90 6.48
CA SER A 354 13.14 -22.23 7.49
C SER A 354 12.19 -23.36 7.08
N LYS A 355 11.90 -23.52 5.77
CA LYS A 355 10.96 -24.54 5.28
C LYS A 355 11.15 -24.79 3.79
N VAL A 356 11.60 -25.99 3.43
CA VAL A 356 11.86 -26.42 2.04
C VAL A 356 10.67 -26.28 1.10
N THR A 357 9.45 -26.35 1.62
CA THR A 357 8.20 -26.25 0.85
C THR A 357 7.59 -24.85 0.86
N ASP A 358 8.37 -23.80 1.13
CA ASP A 358 7.85 -22.44 1.28
C ASP A 358 8.75 -21.41 0.58
N MET A 359 9.39 -20.52 1.34
CA MET A 359 10.36 -19.54 0.86
C MET A 359 11.70 -19.77 1.54
N ILE A 360 12.78 -19.62 0.79
CA ILE A 360 14.15 -19.66 1.27
C ILE A 360 14.87 -18.42 0.77
N SER A 361 15.79 -17.88 1.56
CA SER A 361 16.53 -16.68 1.18
C SER A 361 18.00 -16.76 1.56
N VAL A 362 18.83 -16.13 0.72
CA VAL A 362 20.26 -15.91 0.97
C VAL A 362 20.53 -14.42 0.89
N ASN A 363 21.35 -13.92 1.82
CA ASN A 363 21.79 -12.54 1.86
C ASN A 363 23.32 -12.46 1.94
N LEU A 364 23.95 -11.75 1.00
CA LEU A 364 25.35 -11.38 1.07
C LEU A 364 25.45 -9.98 1.65
N HIS A 365 26.20 -9.84 2.74
CA HIS A 365 26.32 -8.62 3.50
C HIS A 365 27.75 -8.10 3.46
N PHE A 366 27.91 -6.85 3.05
CA PHE A 366 29.19 -6.15 2.95
C PHE A 366 29.19 -4.95 3.88
N ARG A 367 30.31 -4.73 4.56
CA ARG A 367 30.52 -3.57 5.41
C ARG A 367 31.57 -2.66 4.79
N ASP A 368 31.27 -1.36 4.75
CA ASP A 368 32.20 -0.32 4.35
C ASP A 368 32.03 0.91 5.26
N VAL A 369 32.84 1.00 6.30
CA VAL A 369 32.73 1.97 7.38
C VAL A 369 31.34 1.87 8.04
N ASP A 370 30.47 2.82 7.81
CA ASP A 370 29.10 2.85 8.35
C ASP A 370 28.06 2.31 7.34
N THR A 371 28.39 2.25 6.04
CA THR A 371 27.47 1.76 5.03
C THR A 371 27.45 0.23 5.00
N ARG A 372 26.24 -0.35 4.85
CA ARG A 372 25.99 -1.78 4.68
C ARG A 372 25.36 -2.01 3.32
N TYR A 373 26.05 -2.77 2.47
CA TYR A 373 25.51 -3.19 1.19
C TYR A 373 25.01 -4.62 1.30
N ASP A 374 23.78 -4.86 0.85
CA ASP A 374 23.15 -6.16 0.91
C ASP A 374 22.67 -6.62 -0.46
N LEU A 375 23.06 -7.84 -0.85
CA LEU A 375 22.59 -8.53 -2.05
C LEU A 375 21.75 -9.72 -1.60
N ASN A 376 20.45 -9.63 -1.80
CA ASN A 376 19.50 -10.65 -1.36
C ASN A 376 18.84 -11.36 -2.53
N HIS A 377 18.78 -12.68 -2.48
CA HIS A 377 18.05 -13.50 -3.42
C HIS A 377 17.18 -14.52 -2.70
N SER A 378 16.02 -14.83 -3.27
CA SER A 378 15.03 -15.71 -2.67
C SER A 378 14.51 -16.75 -3.64
N TRP A 379 14.07 -17.88 -3.12
CA TRP A 379 13.39 -18.96 -3.86
C TRP A 379 12.01 -19.16 -3.26
N LEU A 380 11.01 -19.34 -4.13
CA LEU A 380 9.63 -19.58 -3.74
C LEU A 380 9.13 -20.88 -4.36
N CYS A 381 8.69 -21.82 -3.51
CA CYS A 381 8.13 -23.09 -3.95
C CYS A 381 6.70 -22.89 -4.46
N LEU A 382 6.44 -23.23 -5.73
CA LEU A 382 5.11 -23.09 -6.35
C LEU A 382 4.09 -24.11 -5.81
N GLN A 383 4.53 -25.21 -5.24
CA GLN A 383 3.67 -26.23 -4.62
C GLN A 383 3.44 -25.98 -3.12
N SER A 384 3.87 -24.81 -2.61
CA SER A 384 3.63 -24.42 -1.22
C SER A 384 2.14 -24.31 -0.91
N LYS A 385 1.70 -24.94 0.19
CA LYS A 385 0.32 -24.81 0.71
C LYS A 385 -0.03 -23.38 1.13
N ASP A 386 0.97 -22.56 1.40
CA ASP A 386 0.79 -21.16 1.80
C ASP A 386 0.78 -20.21 0.58
N LEU A 387 1.21 -20.66 -0.61
CA LEU A 387 1.27 -19.82 -1.82
C LEU A 387 -0.04 -19.08 -2.14
N PRO A 388 -1.23 -19.70 -2.05
CA PRO A 388 -2.49 -18.99 -2.31
C PRO A 388 -2.79 -17.87 -1.30
N ARG A 389 -2.09 -17.85 -0.16
CA ARG A 389 -2.22 -16.85 0.91
C ARG A 389 -1.21 -15.72 0.77
N ILE A 390 -0.15 -15.93 0.00
CA ILE A 390 0.85 -14.90 -0.32
C ILE A 390 0.24 -14.02 -1.41
N LYS A 391 -0.22 -12.83 -1.01
CA LYS A 391 -0.89 -11.90 -1.91
C LYS A 391 0.04 -10.86 -2.53
N ALA A 392 1.34 -10.96 -2.25
CA ALA A 392 2.35 -10.14 -2.90
C ALA A 392 2.49 -10.47 -4.40
N PRO A 393 2.96 -9.56 -5.25
CA PRO A 393 3.10 -9.74 -6.69
C PRO A 393 4.33 -10.61 -7.06
N TRP A 394 4.45 -11.78 -6.46
CA TRP A 394 5.63 -12.65 -6.58
C TRP A 394 5.95 -13.08 -8.02
N LYS A 395 4.97 -13.07 -8.93
CA LYS A 395 5.22 -13.35 -10.36
C LYS A 395 5.99 -12.21 -11.01
N GLU A 396 5.58 -10.98 -10.74
CA GLU A 396 6.27 -9.77 -11.23
C GLU A 396 7.70 -9.70 -10.68
N TRP A 397 7.88 -10.06 -9.41
CA TRP A 397 9.21 -10.13 -8.81
C TRP A 397 10.09 -11.20 -9.43
N ALA A 398 9.51 -12.32 -9.89
CA ALA A 398 10.24 -13.34 -10.62
C ALA A 398 10.64 -12.86 -12.02
N ASP A 399 9.73 -12.20 -12.73
CA ASP A 399 9.99 -11.62 -14.05
C ASP A 399 11.09 -10.54 -13.98
N GLN A 400 11.17 -9.82 -12.87
CA GLN A 400 12.22 -8.82 -12.59
C GLN A 400 13.54 -9.43 -12.07
N GLY A 401 13.59 -10.74 -11.80
CA GLY A 401 14.78 -11.45 -11.33
C GLY A 401 15.06 -11.35 -9.83
N HIS A 402 14.12 -10.81 -9.02
CA HIS A 402 14.29 -10.69 -7.58
C HIS A 402 14.06 -12.01 -6.82
N ILE A 403 13.28 -12.92 -7.39
CA ILE A 403 13.06 -14.27 -6.83
C ILE A 403 13.15 -15.34 -7.93
N THR A 404 13.51 -16.56 -7.53
CA THR A 404 13.44 -17.75 -8.37
C THR A 404 12.24 -18.59 -7.99
N LEU A 405 11.39 -18.93 -8.96
CA LEU A 405 10.24 -19.81 -8.76
C LEU A 405 10.69 -21.27 -8.93
N VAL A 406 10.37 -22.12 -7.97
CA VAL A 406 10.72 -23.55 -7.99
C VAL A 406 9.42 -24.34 -8.16
N ASP A 407 9.24 -24.93 -9.34
CA ASP A 407 8.10 -25.80 -9.64
C ASP A 407 8.42 -27.25 -9.28
N ASP A 408 8.56 -27.49 -8.00
CA ASP A 408 8.81 -28.80 -7.42
C ASP A 408 8.10 -28.90 -6.06
N VAL A 409 8.07 -30.11 -5.48
CA VAL A 409 7.47 -30.38 -4.17
C VAL A 409 8.23 -29.67 -3.04
N GLU A 410 9.51 -29.37 -3.26
CA GLU A 410 10.37 -28.66 -2.30
C GLU A 410 11.51 -27.90 -3.02
N ILE A 411 12.08 -26.94 -2.33
CA ILE A 411 13.30 -26.24 -2.76
C ILE A 411 14.49 -27.09 -2.34
N HIS A 412 15.17 -27.68 -3.31
CA HIS A 412 16.34 -28.53 -3.04
C HIS A 412 17.53 -27.70 -2.53
N PRO A 413 18.24 -28.20 -1.50
CA PRO A 413 19.43 -27.53 -0.96
C PRO A 413 20.50 -27.20 -1.99
N GLU A 414 20.65 -28.04 -3.03
CA GLU A 414 21.59 -27.83 -4.13
C GLU A 414 21.41 -26.48 -4.81
N LEU A 415 20.15 -26.06 -5.07
CA LEU A 415 19.86 -24.76 -5.73
C LEU A 415 20.47 -23.59 -4.96
N ILE A 416 20.38 -23.65 -3.63
CA ILE A 416 20.89 -22.59 -2.75
C ILE A 416 22.42 -22.60 -2.73
N VAL A 417 23.00 -23.80 -2.65
CA VAL A 417 24.46 -23.97 -2.57
C VAL A 417 25.13 -23.64 -3.90
N ASP A 418 24.52 -24.00 -5.04
CA ASP A 418 24.99 -23.64 -6.38
C ASP A 418 24.97 -22.12 -6.58
N TYR A 419 23.91 -21.44 -6.11
CA TYR A 419 23.88 -19.98 -6.12
C TYR A 419 25.02 -19.40 -5.28
N ILE A 420 25.21 -19.88 -4.05
CA ILE A 420 26.30 -19.42 -3.17
C ILE A 420 27.68 -19.69 -3.84
N ALA A 421 27.88 -20.85 -4.42
CA ALA A 421 29.11 -21.19 -5.14
C ALA A 421 29.37 -20.22 -6.32
N THR A 422 28.32 -19.87 -7.07
CA THR A 422 28.41 -18.85 -8.13
C THR A 422 28.80 -17.49 -7.56
N GLN A 423 28.22 -17.09 -6.41
CA GLN A 423 28.58 -15.81 -5.78
C GLN A 423 30.02 -15.79 -5.26
N MET A 424 30.57 -16.94 -4.88
CA MET A 424 31.99 -17.05 -4.47
C MET A 424 32.99 -16.80 -5.61
N GLU A 425 32.55 -16.85 -6.86
CA GLU A 425 33.41 -16.45 -8.01
C GLU A 425 33.62 -14.93 -8.04
N TYR A 426 32.69 -14.17 -7.49
CA TYR A 426 32.73 -12.70 -7.48
C TYR A 426 33.14 -12.11 -6.12
N TYR A 427 32.76 -12.76 -5.01
CA TYR A 427 32.90 -12.22 -3.66
C TYR A 427 33.61 -13.17 -2.72
N SER A 428 34.35 -12.66 -1.76
CA SER A 428 35.06 -13.45 -0.75
C SER A 428 34.15 -13.68 0.47
N ILE A 429 33.38 -14.77 0.49
CA ILE A 429 32.53 -15.10 1.65
C ILE A 429 33.42 -15.55 2.81
N LYS A 430 33.55 -14.67 3.82
CA LYS A 430 34.41 -14.90 4.99
C LYS A 430 33.78 -15.88 5.98
N LYS A 431 32.47 -15.71 6.21
CA LYS A 431 31.73 -16.54 7.15
C LYS A 431 30.26 -16.60 6.79
N MET A 432 29.65 -17.74 7.05
CA MET A 432 28.21 -17.94 6.88
C MET A 432 27.48 -17.99 8.22
N ALA A 433 26.18 -17.70 8.18
CA ALA A 433 25.28 -17.80 9.31
C ALA A 433 23.94 -18.41 8.87
N ILE A 434 23.45 -19.41 9.58
CA ILE A 434 22.19 -20.10 9.30
C ILE A 434 21.49 -20.45 10.61
N ASP A 435 20.15 -20.54 10.58
CA ASP A 435 19.38 -21.00 11.73
C ASP A 435 19.79 -22.43 12.18
N ASP A 436 20.05 -22.60 13.48
CA ASP A 436 20.51 -23.86 14.07
C ASP A 436 19.53 -25.02 13.79
N PHE A 437 18.24 -24.73 13.80
CA PHE A 437 17.18 -25.72 13.71
C PHE A 437 17.13 -26.47 12.37
N ARG A 438 17.60 -25.87 11.29
CA ARG A 438 17.51 -26.39 9.91
C ARG A 438 18.86 -26.73 9.28
N TYR A 439 19.94 -26.41 9.96
CA TYR A 439 21.30 -26.66 9.48
C TYR A 439 21.52 -28.11 8.98
N ALA A 440 20.96 -29.09 9.69
CA ALA A 440 21.13 -30.49 9.32
C ALA A 440 20.68 -30.82 7.88
N LEU A 441 19.74 -30.08 7.32
CA LEU A 441 19.22 -30.30 5.96
C LEU A 441 20.21 -29.88 4.87
N VAL A 442 21.04 -28.87 5.14
CA VAL A 442 21.97 -28.29 4.15
C VAL A 442 23.44 -28.53 4.49
N ALA A 443 23.73 -29.06 5.67
CA ALA A 443 25.08 -29.19 6.19
C ALA A 443 26.07 -29.88 5.22
N LYS A 444 25.66 -31.02 4.65
CA LYS A 444 26.48 -31.79 3.70
C LYS A 444 26.80 -30.98 2.44
N TYR A 445 25.84 -30.25 1.94
CA TYR A 445 26.00 -29.44 0.72
C TYR A 445 26.90 -28.23 0.96
N LEU A 446 26.75 -27.55 2.11
CA LEU A 446 27.64 -26.45 2.50
C LEU A 446 29.08 -26.92 2.75
N GLN A 447 29.26 -28.12 3.28
CA GLN A 447 30.58 -28.73 3.43
C GLN A 447 31.28 -28.93 2.08
N ASN A 448 30.54 -29.29 1.03
CA ASN A 448 31.09 -29.48 -0.31
C ASN A 448 31.69 -28.19 -0.89
N ILE A 449 31.20 -27.01 -0.48
CA ILE A 449 31.72 -25.71 -0.86
C ILE A 449 32.64 -25.07 0.19
N GLY A 450 33.06 -25.86 1.19
CA GLY A 450 34.07 -25.46 2.18
C GLY A 450 33.54 -24.78 3.43
N PHE A 451 32.24 -24.87 3.75
CA PHE A 451 31.68 -24.25 4.96
C PHE A 451 31.17 -25.31 5.95
N ASP A 452 31.63 -25.18 7.18
CA ASP A 452 31.25 -26.10 8.24
C ASP A 452 31.32 -25.41 9.63
N ALA A 453 30.39 -25.81 10.50
CA ALA A 453 30.29 -25.24 11.84
C ALA A 453 31.29 -25.82 12.83
N LYS A 454 31.81 -27.04 12.59
CA LYS A 454 32.63 -27.80 13.53
C LYS A 454 34.10 -27.86 13.11
N VAL A 455 34.37 -28.21 11.85
CA VAL A 455 35.72 -28.44 11.32
C VAL A 455 36.36 -27.09 10.96
N TYR A 456 35.79 -26.37 10.01
CA TYR A 456 36.35 -25.10 9.54
C TYR A 456 35.96 -23.91 10.42
N LYS A 457 34.85 -24.04 11.19
CA LYS A 457 34.30 -23.00 12.08
C LYS A 457 34.00 -21.68 11.38
N ASN A 458 33.82 -21.73 10.08
CA ASN A 458 33.46 -20.61 9.21
C ASN A 458 31.95 -20.52 8.92
N LEU A 459 31.15 -21.29 9.65
CA LEU A 459 29.70 -21.26 9.65
C LEU A 459 29.19 -21.17 11.09
N LYS A 460 28.35 -20.14 11.35
CA LYS A 460 27.69 -19.91 12.64
C LYS A 460 26.28 -20.42 12.62
N LEU A 461 25.90 -21.17 13.64
CA LEU A 461 24.53 -21.58 13.91
C LEU A 461 23.86 -20.48 14.74
N VAL A 462 22.91 -19.77 14.13
CA VAL A 462 22.24 -18.62 14.71
C VAL A 462 21.18 -19.07 15.70
N ARG A 463 21.19 -18.46 16.88
CA ARG A 463 20.22 -18.68 17.95
C ARG A 463 19.46 -17.39 18.25
N PRO A 464 18.31 -17.46 18.94
CA PRO A 464 17.59 -16.26 19.35
C PRO A 464 18.45 -15.23 20.09
N SER A 465 19.43 -15.69 20.90
CA SER A 465 20.36 -14.80 21.60
C SER A 465 21.30 -14.02 20.67
N ASP A 466 21.59 -14.56 19.47
CA ASP A 466 22.43 -13.86 18.49
C ASP A 466 21.62 -12.77 17.80
N ILE A 467 20.34 -13.04 17.50
CA ILE A 467 19.41 -12.03 16.98
C ILE A 467 19.22 -10.89 17.99
N MET A 468 19.07 -11.19 19.29
CA MET A 468 18.98 -10.16 20.33
C MET A 468 20.18 -9.22 20.35
N LYS A 469 21.38 -9.73 20.06
CA LYS A 469 22.61 -8.91 20.03
C LYS A 469 22.67 -8.04 18.77
N VAL A 470 22.20 -8.52 17.63
CA VAL A 470 22.29 -7.79 16.37
C VAL A 470 21.11 -6.85 16.14
N ALA A 471 19.96 -7.08 16.77
CA ALA A 471 18.76 -6.27 16.58
C ALA A 471 19.00 -4.76 16.86
N PRO A 472 19.71 -4.33 17.92
CA PRO A 472 20.03 -2.91 18.13
C PRO A 472 20.95 -2.33 17.05
N VAL A 473 21.83 -3.14 16.46
CA VAL A 473 22.70 -2.72 15.34
C VAL A 473 21.86 -2.50 14.08
N ILE A 474 20.94 -3.41 13.78
CA ILE A 474 19.99 -3.29 12.67
C ILE A 474 19.13 -2.04 12.83
N ASP A 475 18.59 -1.80 14.02
CA ASP A 475 17.81 -0.60 14.32
C ASP A 475 18.62 0.69 14.09
N SER A 476 19.88 0.72 14.57
CA SER A 476 20.80 1.83 14.33
C SER A 476 21.08 2.02 12.82
N CYS A 477 21.25 0.94 12.06
CA CYS A 477 21.48 1.03 10.62
C CYS A 477 20.28 1.65 9.88
N PHE A 478 19.06 1.30 10.25
CA PHE A 478 17.86 1.95 9.70
C PHE A 478 17.73 3.41 10.16
N ALA A 479 17.98 3.69 11.43
CA ALA A 479 17.86 5.05 11.99
C ALA A 479 18.81 6.05 11.31
N ASN A 480 19.99 5.59 10.88
CA ASN A 480 21.02 6.41 10.27
C ASN A 480 21.13 6.24 8.73
N ASP A 481 20.19 5.54 8.09
CA ASP A 481 20.17 5.27 6.65
C ASP A 481 21.47 4.59 6.14
N TYR A 482 22.05 3.67 6.93
CA TYR A 482 23.29 2.97 6.58
C TYR A 482 23.05 1.79 5.60
N PHE A 483 21.85 1.21 5.57
CA PHE A 483 21.53 0.13 4.64
C PHE A 483 21.36 0.60 3.19
N VAL A 484 21.94 -0.15 2.26
CA VAL A 484 21.85 0.05 0.81
C VAL A 484 21.67 -1.33 0.15
N TRP A 485 20.49 -1.63 -0.36
CA TRP A 485 20.22 -2.90 -1.03
C TRP A 485 19.53 -2.77 -2.40
N GLY A 486 19.51 -1.54 -2.94
CA GLY A 486 18.91 -1.26 -4.23
C GLY A 486 17.39 -1.38 -4.23
N ASP A 487 16.83 -1.36 -5.41
CA ASP A 487 15.38 -1.52 -5.60
C ASP A 487 14.99 -3.01 -5.52
N ASN A 488 15.03 -3.57 -4.30
CA ASN A 488 14.62 -4.95 -4.03
C ASN A 488 13.25 -4.97 -3.30
N PRO A 489 12.13 -5.15 -4.02
CA PRO A 489 10.80 -5.14 -3.43
C PRO A 489 10.57 -6.35 -2.50
N VAL A 490 11.24 -7.47 -2.74
CA VAL A 490 11.10 -8.68 -1.92
C VAL A 490 11.67 -8.45 -0.52
N LEU A 491 12.87 -7.87 -0.44
CA LEU A 491 13.51 -7.56 0.84
C LEU A 491 12.75 -6.47 1.60
N ARG A 492 12.27 -5.41 0.90
CA ARG A 492 11.41 -4.38 1.49
C ARG A 492 10.13 -4.97 2.07
N TRP A 493 9.44 -5.80 1.29
CA TRP A 493 8.21 -6.46 1.72
C TRP A 493 8.45 -7.36 2.94
N ALA A 494 9.52 -8.17 2.93
CA ALA A 494 9.86 -9.04 4.05
C ALA A 494 10.20 -8.24 5.32
N THR A 495 10.95 -7.15 5.20
CA THR A 495 11.28 -6.25 6.32
C THR A 495 10.01 -5.65 6.91
N ASN A 496 9.08 -5.16 6.08
CA ASN A 496 7.81 -4.61 6.55
C ASN A 496 6.86 -5.67 7.15
N ASN A 497 7.05 -6.95 6.83
CA ASN A 497 6.30 -8.09 7.37
C ASN A 497 6.88 -8.60 8.69
N THR A 498 8.01 -8.05 9.12
CA THR A 498 8.71 -8.46 10.33
C THR A 498 8.36 -7.56 11.49
N LYS A 499 8.12 -8.17 12.65
CA LYS A 499 7.94 -7.47 13.93
C LYS A 499 8.96 -7.93 14.95
N MET A 500 9.25 -7.05 15.89
CA MET A 500 10.05 -7.34 17.07
C MET A 500 9.15 -7.80 18.22
N VAL A 501 9.52 -8.89 18.87
CA VAL A 501 8.81 -9.39 20.05
C VAL A 501 9.82 -9.63 21.18
N ARG A 502 9.41 -9.37 22.42
CA ARG A 502 10.25 -9.67 23.59
C ARG A 502 10.40 -11.18 23.76
N TYR A 503 11.64 -11.63 23.89
CA TYR A 503 11.97 -13.04 24.13
C TYR A 503 11.94 -13.35 25.63
N GLY A 504 11.31 -14.48 26.02
CA GLY A 504 11.37 -15.00 27.38
C GLY A 504 10.25 -14.58 28.33
N ARG A 505 9.22 -13.88 27.88
CA ARG A 505 8.08 -13.46 28.72
C ARG A 505 7.05 -14.59 28.85
N LYS A 506 6.90 -15.16 30.06
CA LYS A 506 5.66 -15.85 30.46
C LYS A 506 4.58 -14.77 30.67
N LEU A 507 3.41 -14.96 30.05
CA LEU A 507 2.26 -14.08 30.23
C LEU A 507 2.03 -13.81 31.74
N GLY A 508 2.05 -12.55 32.18
CA GLY A 508 1.50 -12.16 33.47
C GLY A 508 2.36 -11.35 34.44
N LYS A 509 3.53 -10.82 34.06
CA LYS A 509 4.22 -9.83 34.90
C LYS A 509 4.61 -8.61 34.11
N GLU A 510 4.02 -7.48 34.48
CA GLU A 510 4.49 -6.14 34.17
C GLU A 510 5.71 -5.88 35.05
N ASP A 511 6.89 -5.86 34.47
CA ASP A 511 8.08 -5.28 35.10
C ASP A 511 8.74 -4.33 34.12
N ASP A 512 9.20 -3.22 34.68
CA ASP A 512 9.78 -2.04 34.06
C ASP A 512 10.89 -2.31 33.03
N ALA A 513 10.90 -1.42 32.05
CA ALA A 513 12.02 -0.93 31.27
C ALA A 513 13.31 -1.79 31.28
N ASP A 514 13.29 -2.94 30.60
CA ASP A 514 14.52 -3.61 30.22
C ASP A 514 14.72 -3.50 28.70
N ILE A 515 15.65 -2.65 28.35
CA ILE A 515 16.18 -2.43 27.01
C ILE A 515 16.90 -3.72 26.60
N GLY A 516 16.37 -4.48 25.63
CA GLY A 516 17.29 -5.33 24.90
C GLY A 516 16.96 -6.76 24.54
N ASN A 517 15.88 -7.37 24.97
CA ASN A 517 15.60 -8.77 24.65
C ASN A 517 14.53 -8.93 23.55
N PHE A 518 14.81 -8.43 22.36
CA PHE A 518 13.91 -8.57 21.22
C PHE A 518 14.42 -9.58 20.21
N VAL A 519 13.51 -10.37 19.63
CA VAL A 519 13.72 -11.22 18.46
C VAL A 519 12.74 -10.86 17.36
N TYR A 520 13.08 -11.21 16.13
CA TYR A 520 12.22 -10.99 14.98
C TYR A 520 11.24 -12.15 14.78
N THR A 521 10.02 -11.82 14.38
CA THR A 521 8.98 -12.79 14.01
C THR A 521 8.06 -12.25 12.94
N LYS A 522 7.25 -13.10 12.34
CA LYS A 522 6.28 -12.74 11.29
C LYS A 522 5.09 -12.00 11.91
N ILE A 523 4.62 -10.93 11.27
CA ILE A 523 3.36 -10.26 11.65
C ILE A 523 2.20 -11.25 11.49
N GLU A 524 2.20 -12.01 10.38
CA GLU A 524 1.21 -13.04 10.09
C GLU A 524 1.89 -14.31 9.56
N ALA A 525 1.68 -15.42 10.24
CA ALA A 525 2.48 -16.63 10.05
C ALA A 525 2.37 -17.27 8.65
N LYS A 526 1.25 -17.12 7.94
CA LYS A 526 0.96 -17.85 6.69
C LYS A 526 1.01 -17.01 5.43
N SER A 527 0.63 -15.73 5.49
CA SER A 527 0.51 -14.86 4.33
C SER A 527 1.70 -13.93 4.16
N ARG A 528 2.40 -13.59 5.25
CA ARG A 528 3.51 -12.64 5.26
C ARG A 528 4.82 -13.34 5.57
N LYS A 529 5.69 -13.44 4.57
CA LYS A 529 7.01 -14.07 4.71
C LYS A 529 8.04 -13.04 5.17
N THR A 530 9.04 -13.53 5.93
CA THR A 530 10.14 -12.71 6.48
C THR A 530 11.51 -13.28 6.14
N ASP A 531 11.53 -14.36 5.39
CA ASP A 531 12.72 -15.14 5.09
C ASP A 531 13.87 -14.29 4.49
N PRO A 532 13.62 -13.33 3.56
CA PRO A 532 14.64 -12.40 3.07
C PRO A 532 15.27 -11.54 4.17
N PHE A 533 14.45 -10.98 5.06
CA PHE A 533 14.95 -10.17 6.17
C PHE A 533 15.66 -11.01 7.24
N MET A 534 15.20 -12.24 7.48
CA MET A 534 15.87 -13.14 8.43
C MET A 534 17.24 -13.58 7.91
N ALA A 535 17.39 -13.77 6.59
CA ALA A 535 18.69 -14.01 5.97
C ALA A 535 19.65 -12.82 6.15
N LEU A 536 19.14 -11.58 5.97
CA LEU A 536 19.91 -10.36 6.27
C LEU A 536 20.32 -10.33 7.75
N ALA A 537 19.38 -10.51 8.67
CA ALA A 537 19.68 -10.51 10.11
C ALA A 537 20.70 -11.60 10.48
N ALA A 538 20.61 -12.78 9.87
CA ALA A 538 21.58 -13.86 10.08
C ALA A 538 22.98 -13.43 9.61
N SER A 539 23.15 -12.86 8.41
CA SER A 539 24.45 -12.38 7.89
C SER A 539 25.10 -11.34 8.80
N MET A 540 24.29 -10.45 9.39
CA MET A 540 24.79 -9.44 10.34
C MET A 540 25.22 -10.03 11.69
N THR A 541 24.76 -11.22 12.08
CA THR A 541 25.24 -11.87 13.34
C THR A 541 26.73 -12.24 13.30
N VAL A 542 27.35 -12.18 12.14
CA VAL A 542 28.77 -12.46 11.89
C VAL A 542 29.49 -11.31 11.20
N GLU A 543 28.90 -10.11 11.21
CA GLU A 543 29.50 -8.88 10.63
C GLU A 543 30.85 -8.54 11.25
N ASP A 544 31.07 -8.86 12.54
CA ASP A 544 32.33 -8.59 13.25
C ASP A 544 33.53 -9.36 12.66
N ASP A 545 33.28 -10.38 11.84
CA ASP A 545 34.34 -11.09 11.11
C ASP A 545 34.80 -10.32 9.86
N LEU A 546 34.13 -9.21 9.48
CA LEU A 546 34.53 -8.32 8.39
C LEU A 546 35.38 -7.16 8.89
N PRO A 547 36.36 -6.70 8.10
CA PRO A 547 37.10 -5.47 8.41
C PRO A 547 36.16 -4.25 8.38
N TYR A 548 36.46 -3.25 9.23
CA TYR A 548 35.66 -2.03 9.33
C TYR A 548 35.59 -1.23 8.03
N ALA A 549 36.69 -1.17 7.28
CA ALA A 549 36.76 -0.59 5.95
C ALA A 549 37.53 -1.54 5.02
N GLN A 550 37.06 -1.67 3.79
CA GLN A 550 37.71 -2.50 2.79
C GLN A 550 38.20 -1.63 1.63
N SER A 551 39.52 -1.55 1.47
CA SER A 551 40.11 -1.05 0.23
C SER A 551 40.29 -2.23 -0.74
N VAL A 552 39.87 -2.06 -1.98
CA VAL A 552 40.22 -2.99 -3.06
C VAL A 552 41.73 -2.80 -3.30
N SER A 553 42.56 -3.73 -2.84
CA SER A 553 43.92 -3.81 -3.35
C SER A 553 43.82 -4.25 -4.82
N ALA A 554 44.26 -3.40 -5.74
CA ALA A 554 44.41 -3.80 -7.12
C ALA A 554 45.23 -5.11 -7.17
N PRO A 555 44.82 -6.12 -7.96
CA PRO A 555 45.62 -7.34 -8.10
C PRO A 555 47.01 -6.94 -8.51
N ASP A 556 48.01 -7.43 -7.77
CA ASP A 556 49.43 -7.23 -8.05
C ASP A 556 49.70 -7.89 -9.40
N LEU A 557 49.61 -7.11 -10.46
CA LEU A 557 50.00 -7.53 -11.80
C LEU A 557 51.52 -7.63 -11.77
N GLY A 558 52.00 -8.80 -11.35
CA GLY A 558 53.41 -9.15 -11.43
C GLY A 558 53.94 -8.86 -12.82
N VAL A 559 54.75 -7.82 -12.94
CA VAL A 559 55.46 -7.51 -14.14
C VAL A 559 56.44 -8.66 -14.38
N PHE A 560 56.09 -9.57 -15.27
CA PHE A 560 57.05 -10.52 -15.82
C PHE A 560 57.98 -9.74 -16.76
N THR A 561 59.13 -9.36 -16.28
CA THR A 561 60.26 -8.96 -17.14
C THR A 561 60.88 -10.21 -17.74
N TYR A 562 60.87 -10.32 -19.05
CA TYR A 562 61.63 -11.29 -19.83
C TYR A 562 63.11 -10.89 -19.89
#